data_98183ff67e6699986672700f9bd2238e
#
_entry.id   98183ff67e6699986672700f9bd2238e
#
_cell.length_a   1.000
_cell.length_b   1.000
_cell.length_c   1.000
_cell.angle_alpha   90.00
_cell.angle_beta   90.00
_cell.angle_gamma   90.00
#
_symmetry.space_group_name_H-M   'P 1'
#
loop_
_entity.id
_entity.type
_entity.pdbx_description
1 polymer ?
#
loop_
_entity_poly.entity_id
_entity_poly.type
_entity_poly.pdbx_seq_one_letter_code
_entity_poly.pdbx_strand_id
1 'polypeptide(L)'
;MTAFNAVRFQVQPGRDEDFLEAHRRVERNWPGLKHANMIKTGEGSYCIIGEWDDMDALAAARPHMIATLDTFRDMLEGDTDPVSGPVVLELK
;
A
#
# COMPACT_ATOMS: atom_id res chain seq x y z
N MET A 1 14.97 9.42 -8.93
CA MET A 1 13.97 10.37 -8.39
C MET A 1 12.96 9.62 -7.56
N THR A 2 12.80 10.01 -6.33
CA THR A 2 11.89 9.35 -5.40
C THR A 2 10.46 9.29 -5.95
N ALA A 3 9.79 8.17 -5.72
CA ALA A 3 8.40 8.00 -6.07
C ALA A 3 7.60 7.51 -4.87
N PHE A 4 6.31 7.79 -4.88
CA PHE A 4 5.39 7.33 -3.85
C PHE A 4 4.21 6.62 -4.48
N ASN A 5 3.68 5.65 -3.75
CA ASN A 5 2.35 5.13 -4.02
C ASN A 5 1.51 5.22 -2.75
N ALA A 6 0.21 5.38 -2.94
CA ALA A 6 -0.76 5.36 -1.85
C ALA A 6 -1.96 4.54 -2.31
N VAL A 7 -2.41 3.63 -1.45
CA VAL A 7 -3.56 2.78 -1.76
C VAL A 7 -4.54 2.85 -0.60
N ARG A 8 -5.77 3.27 -0.89
CA ARG A 8 -6.84 3.36 0.10
C ARG A 8 -7.66 2.10 0.12
N PHE A 9 -8.04 1.69 1.33
CA PHE A 9 -8.84 0.50 1.56
C PHE A 9 -10.01 0.82 2.49
N GLN A 10 -11.16 0.21 2.21
CA GLN A 10 -12.27 0.16 3.15
C GLN A 10 -12.41 -1.29 3.60
N VAL A 11 -12.27 -1.53 4.90
CA VAL A 11 -12.29 -2.86 5.48
C VAL A 11 -13.69 -3.18 6.01
N GLN A 12 -14.14 -4.41 5.82
CA GLN A 12 -15.43 -4.86 6.35
C GLN A 12 -15.45 -4.75 7.87
N PRO A 13 -16.59 -4.40 8.48
CA PRO A 13 -16.71 -4.31 9.94
C PRO A 13 -16.22 -5.59 10.63
N GLY A 14 -15.37 -5.42 11.64
CA GLY A 14 -14.84 -6.53 12.40
C GLY A 14 -13.64 -7.24 11.79
N ARG A 15 -13.19 -6.84 10.59
CA ARG A 15 -12.05 -7.46 9.91
C ARG A 15 -10.76 -6.63 10.01
N ASP A 16 -10.76 -5.54 10.78
CA ASP A 16 -9.61 -4.62 10.89
C ASP A 16 -8.33 -5.33 11.29
N GLU A 17 -8.37 -6.12 12.36
CA GLU A 17 -7.18 -6.77 12.87
C GLU A 17 -6.66 -7.85 11.91
N ASP A 18 -7.56 -8.58 11.25
CA ASP A 18 -7.19 -9.56 10.23
C ASP A 18 -6.50 -8.87 9.05
N PHE A 19 -7.02 -7.71 8.65
CA PHE A 19 -6.45 -6.90 7.58
C PHE A 19 -5.03 -6.43 7.92
N LEU A 20 -4.84 -5.90 9.13
CA LEU A 20 -3.52 -5.44 9.56
C LEU A 20 -2.55 -6.61 9.69
N GLU A 21 -3.01 -7.74 10.22
CA GLU A 21 -2.17 -8.94 10.37
C GLU A 21 -1.72 -9.49 9.01
N ALA A 22 -2.60 -9.48 8.01
CA ALA A 22 -2.25 -9.89 6.66
C ALA A 22 -1.09 -9.06 6.11
N HIS A 23 -1.05 -7.76 6.44
CA HIS A 23 0.06 -6.88 6.02
C HIS A 23 1.33 -7.13 6.84
N ARG A 24 1.23 -7.42 8.13
CA ARG A 24 2.41 -7.71 8.96
C ARG A 24 3.18 -8.93 8.48
N ARG A 25 2.47 -9.90 7.89
CA ARG A 25 3.06 -11.16 7.42
C ARG A 25 3.80 -11.04 6.10
N VAL A 26 3.61 -9.96 5.37
CA VAL A 26 4.24 -9.78 4.06
C VAL A 26 5.70 -9.37 4.26
N GLU A 27 6.61 -10.15 3.68
CA GLU A 27 8.01 -9.75 3.59
C GLU A 27 8.17 -8.80 2.41
N ARG A 28 8.64 -7.58 2.69
CA ARG A 28 8.76 -6.53 1.67
C ARG A 28 10.21 -6.25 1.33
N ASN A 29 10.93 -7.31 0.92
CA ASN A 29 12.31 -7.19 0.45
C ASN A 29 12.35 -6.79 -1.01
N TRP A 30 11.47 -5.89 -1.40
CA TRP A 30 11.34 -5.46 -2.79
C TRP A 30 12.39 -4.40 -3.11
N PRO A 31 13.17 -4.60 -4.21
CA PRO A 31 14.21 -3.63 -4.56
C PRO A 31 13.64 -2.22 -4.72
N GLY A 32 14.33 -1.25 -4.10
CA GLY A 32 13.97 0.16 -4.19
C GLY A 32 12.90 0.64 -3.22
N LEU A 33 12.27 -0.27 -2.46
CA LEU A 33 11.33 0.15 -1.42
C LEU A 33 12.11 0.68 -0.22
N LYS A 34 11.90 1.94 0.12
CA LYS A 34 12.56 2.61 1.25
C LYS A 34 11.73 2.55 2.52
N HIS A 35 10.45 2.87 2.44
CA HIS A 35 9.52 2.90 3.56
C HIS A 35 8.14 2.47 3.10
N ALA A 36 7.41 1.83 4.01
CA ALA A 36 6.00 1.51 3.81
C ALA A 36 5.29 1.64 5.15
N ASN A 37 4.21 2.39 5.17
CA ASN A 37 3.43 2.63 6.37
C ASN A 37 1.94 2.52 6.08
N MET A 38 1.21 1.96 7.03
CA MET A 38 -0.25 1.93 7.00
C MET A 38 -0.77 2.97 7.97
N ILE A 39 -1.62 3.87 7.49
CA ILE A 39 -2.29 4.85 8.33
C ILE A 39 -3.79 4.54 8.38
N LYS A 40 -4.43 4.89 9.49
CA LYS A 40 -5.88 4.78 9.63
C LYS A 40 -6.48 6.16 9.38
N THR A 41 -7.32 6.27 8.37
CA THR A 41 -7.91 7.54 7.95
C THR A 41 -9.32 7.76 8.48
N GLY A 42 -9.93 6.72 9.02
CA GLY A 42 -11.27 6.75 9.59
C GLY A 42 -11.63 5.36 10.07
N GLU A 43 -12.84 5.18 10.58
CA GLU A 43 -13.30 3.88 11.03
C GLU A 43 -13.39 2.93 9.84
N GLY A 44 -12.66 1.81 9.91
CA GLY A 44 -12.57 0.83 8.81
C GLY A 44 -11.84 1.34 7.58
N SER A 45 -11.28 2.56 7.61
CA SER A 45 -10.61 3.17 6.46
C SER A 45 -9.12 3.25 6.70
N TYR A 46 -8.34 2.75 5.74
CA TYR A 46 -6.89 2.69 5.83
C TYR A 46 -6.23 3.14 4.54
N CYS A 47 -4.99 3.59 4.65
CA CYS A 47 -4.17 3.94 3.49
C CYS A 47 -2.75 3.44 3.73
N ILE A 48 -2.22 2.66 2.78
CA ILE A 48 -0.81 2.30 2.79
C ILE A 48 -0.05 3.28 1.91
N ILE A 49 1.10 3.76 2.40
CA ILE A 49 1.94 4.72 1.69
C ILE A 49 3.32 4.10 1.56
N GLY A 50 3.77 3.95 0.32
CA GLY A 50 5.10 3.42 0.02
C GLY A 50 6.00 4.50 -0.57
N GLU A 51 7.24 4.51 -0.12
CA GLU A 51 8.29 5.38 -0.68
C GLU A 51 9.31 4.51 -1.40
N TRP A 52 9.63 4.88 -2.65
CA TRP A 52 10.46 4.09 -3.56
C TRP A 52 11.61 4.94 -4.11
N ASP A 53 12.72 4.27 -4.48
CA ASP A 53 13.87 4.93 -5.10
C ASP A 53 13.48 5.70 -6.37
N ASP A 54 12.60 5.08 -7.18
CA ASP A 54 12.11 5.68 -8.43
C ASP A 54 10.84 4.95 -8.90
N MET A 55 10.26 5.43 -10.00
CA MET A 55 9.06 4.82 -10.58
C MET A 55 9.32 3.44 -11.17
N ASP A 56 10.53 3.17 -11.66
CA ASP A 56 10.88 1.87 -12.20
C ASP A 56 10.83 0.79 -11.13
N ALA A 57 11.36 1.09 -9.94
CA ALA A 57 11.29 0.18 -8.79
C ALA A 57 9.85 -0.08 -8.38
N LEU A 58 9.02 0.97 -8.32
CA LEU A 58 7.61 0.86 -8.00
C LEU A 58 6.87 -0.02 -9.01
N ALA A 59 7.10 0.24 -10.31
CA ALA A 59 6.46 -0.53 -11.38
C ALA A 59 6.88 -2.01 -11.34
N ALA A 60 8.15 -2.29 -11.06
CA ALA A 60 8.65 -3.66 -10.95
C ALA A 60 8.01 -4.42 -9.78
N ALA A 61 7.62 -3.71 -8.71
CA ALA A 61 7.02 -4.33 -7.53
C ALA A 61 5.50 -4.54 -7.67
N ARG A 62 4.84 -3.95 -8.68
CA ARG A 62 3.38 -4.06 -8.83
C ARG A 62 2.85 -5.49 -8.83
N PRO A 63 3.47 -6.46 -9.53
CA PRO A 63 2.99 -7.85 -9.46
C PRO A 63 2.99 -8.40 -8.02
N HIS A 64 3.99 -8.04 -7.23
CA HIS A 64 4.06 -8.44 -5.82
C HIS A 64 2.97 -7.77 -4.98
N MET A 65 2.70 -6.49 -5.25
CA MET A 65 1.63 -5.75 -4.56
C MET A 65 0.25 -6.32 -4.88
N ILE A 66 0.01 -6.70 -6.14
CA ILE A 66 -1.24 -7.32 -6.56
C ILE A 66 -1.41 -8.69 -5.90
N ALA A 67 -0.35 -9.50 -5.86
CA ALA A 67 -0.37 -10.80 -5.21
C ALA A 67 -0.68 -10.65 -3.71
N THR A 68 -0.12 -9.64 -3.06
CA THR A 68 -0.43 -9.32 -1.66
C THR A 68 -1.89 -8.95 -1.49
N LEU A 69 -2.42 -8.08 -2.34
CA LEU A 69 -3.82 -7.67 -2.32
C LEU A 69 -4.76 -8.88 -2.42
N ASP A 70 -4.42 -9.84 -3.28
CA ASP A 70 -5.24 -11.04 -3.47
C ASP A 70 -5.39 -11.86 -2.18
N THR A 71 -4.44 -11.76 -1.24
CA THR A 71 -4.52 -12.49 0.03
C THR A 71 -5.54 -11.93 1.01
N PHE A 72 -5.99 -10.69 0.82
CA PHE A 72 -6.95 -10.06 1.74
C PHE A 72 -8.14 -9.37 1.05
N ARG A 73 -8.38 -9.62 -0.25
CA ARG A 73 -9.51 -9.03 -0.98
C ARG A 73 -10.86 -9.29 -0.32
N ASP A 74 -11.02 -10.47 0.27
CA ASP A 74 -12.27 -10.87 0.93
C ASP A 74 -12.55 -10.09 2.22
N MET A 75 -11.56 -9.37 2.74
CA MET A 75 -11.70 -8.52 3.92
C MET A 75 -12.16 -7.10 3.58
N LEU A 76 -12.22 -6.76 2.30
CA LEU A 76 -12.48 -5.39 1.83
C LEU A 76 -13.93 -5.17 1.43
N GLU A 77 -14.39 -3.93 1.56
CA GLU A 77 -15.61 -3.43 0.97
C GLU A 77 -15.26 -2.58 -0.24
N GLY A 78 -15.79 -2.96 -1.41
CA GLY A 78 -15.54 -2.21 -2.64
C GLY A 78 -14.13 -2.36 -3.17
N ASP A 79 -13.79 -1.49 -4.10
CA ASP A 79 -12.50 -1.49 -4.78
C ASP A 79 -11.46 -0.69 -4.01
N THR A 80 -10.18 -1.00 -4.27
CA THR A 80 -9.08 -0.18 -3.79
C THR A 80 -8.96 1.08 -4.63
N ASP A 81 -8.32 2.11 -4.05
CA ASP A 81 -8.09 3.38 -4.74
C ASP A 81 -6.59 3.67 -4.76
N PRO A 82 -5.85 3.13 -5.75
CA PRO A 82 -4.40 3.31 -5.85
C PRO A 82 -4.04 4.58 -6.62
N VAL A 83 -3.04 5.29 -6.11
CA VAL A 83 -2.41 6.39 -6.84
C VAL A 83 -0.90 6.25 -6.70
N SER A 84 -0.15 6.71 -7.70
CA SER A 84 1.31 6.70 -7.65
C SER A 84 1.89 7.76 -8.57
N GLY A 85 3.10 8.20 -8.26
CA GLY A 85 3.81 9.14 -9.09
C GLY A 85 5.19 9.49 -8.55
N PRO A 86 6.05 10.05 -9.41
CA PRO A 86 7.35 10.54 -8.96
C PRO A 86 7.20 11.86 -8.21
N VAL A 87 8.13 12.14 -7.31
CA VAL A 87 8.21 13.44 -6.66
C VAL A 87 8.65 14.46 -7.70
N VAL A 88 7.84 15.50 -7.89
CA VAL A 88 8.13 16.57 -8.84
C VAL A 88 8.46 17.90 -8.15
N LEU A 89 8.21 17.98 -6.84
CA LEU A 89 8.48 19.18 -6.05
C LEU A 89 8.63 18.79 -4.60
N GLU A 90 9.78 19.10 -4.02
CA GLU A 90 10.01 18.95 -2.58
C GLU A 90 9.69 20.27 -1.91
N LEU A 91 8.74 20.22 -0.95
CA LEU A 91 8.28 21.43 -0.26
C LEU A 91 9.01 21.66 1.05
N LYS A 92 9.75 20.65 1.52
CA LYS A 92 10.47 20.73 2.77
C LYS A 92 11.66 19.78 2.78
#